data_000454ff8af767d02ac0e4b178f3bc59
#
_entry.id   000454ff8af767d02ac0e4b178f3bc59
#
_cell.length_a   1.000
_cell.length_b   1.000
_cell.length_c   1.000
_cell.angle_alpha   90.00
_cell.angle_beta   90.00
_cell.angle_gamma   90.00
#
_symmetry.space_group_name_H-M   'P 1'
#
loop_
_entity.id
_entity.type
_entity.pdbx_description
1 polymer ?
#
loop_
_entity_poly.entity_id
_entity_poly.type
_entity_poly.pdbx_seq_one_letter_code
_entity_poly.pdbx_strand_id
1 'polypeptide(L)'
;MKKRILRYLKHIFGTIIVLLIIGVITLVSLNGSFEYGNNPLNINLENEGPYVFYETDSTINVNFIKGNKTDGFYLDQKEYAINEEIPTSCYFPLDSSTFNFTLKSNFTIPNDTYSDNEPILAISDIESGYKTFRDFLINSKVIDINLNWTFGKGHLVLVGDFMDRGFSTTQVLWFIYKLEQDAKKQGGNVHFIIGNHELYNLQGKYKSAAYKYNGVASILGKQQHNLYDENAFLGRWMTSKNTLELINEHLFAHGGIHPDFASYDITIDEVNQINRNNYRKAFFPKPKETVEQLITSSRKGISWYRGYFNDDLSQEDVEKGINQFNAKAVVVGHTLQWNVTKLFNGKVF
;
A
#
# COMPACT_ATOMS: atom_id res chain seq x y z
N MET A 1 -49.68 -18.32 25.46
CA MET A 1 -49.04 -18.11 24.16
C MET A 1 -47.73 -17.33 24.29
N LYS A 2 -47.67 -16.13 24.86
CA LYS A 2 -46.44 -15.28 25.01
C LYS A 2 -45.26 -16.00 25.71
N LYS A 3 -45.46 -16.76 26.80
CA LYS A 3 -44.37 -17.49 27.49
C LYS A 3 -43.75 -18.61 26.65
N ARG A 4 -44.51 -19.28 25.77
CA ARG A 4 -43.96 -20.29 24.83
C ARG A 4 -43.12 -19.63 23.74
N ILE A 5 -43.60 -18.54 23.14
CA ILE A 5 -42.86 -17.77 22.15
C ILE A 5 -41.53 -17.26 22.74
N LEU A 6 -41.56 -16.70 23.94
CA LEU A 6 -40.33 -16.19 24.60
C LEU A 6 -39.32 -17.33 24.86
N ARG A 7 -39.78 -18.54 25.19
CA ARG A 7 -38.90 -19.70 25.35
C ARG A 7 -38.25 -20.09 24.02
N TYR A 8 -39.02 -20.15 22.92
CA TYR A 8 -38.45 -20.43 21.59
C TYR A 8 -37.45 -19.37 21.16
N LEU A 9 -37.71 -18.10 21.37
CA LEU A 9 -36.79 -17.01 21.07
C LEU A 9 -35.48 -17.13 21.87
N LYS A 10 -35.55 -17.48 23.17
CA LYS A 10 -34.35 -17.73 23.98
C LYS A 10 -33.54 -18.92 23.46
N HIS A 11 -34.20 -20.02 23.06
CA HIS A 11 -33.46 -21.16 22.47
C HIS A 11 -32.82 -20.80 21.13
N ILE A 12 -33.52 -20.11 20.24
CA ILE A 12 -32.99 -19.65 18.96
C ILE A 12 -31.78 -18.76 19.19
N PHE A 13 -31.89 -17.77 20.09
CA PHE A 13 -30.81 -16.87 20.42
C PHE A 13 -29.59 -17.61 21.02
N GLY A 14 -29.84 -18.52 21.96
CA GLY A 14 -28.81 -19.37 22.53
C GLY A 14 -28.13 -20.25 21.48
N THR A 15 -28.89 -20.84 20.56
CA THR A 15 -28.30 -21.63 19.47
C THR A 15 -27.46 -20.79 18.53
N ILE A 16 -27.90 -19.58 18.18
CA ILE A 16 -27.12 -18.65 17.36
C ILE A 16 -25.80 -18.31 18.05
N ILE A 17 -25.79 -17.99 19.34
CA ILE A 17 -24.57 -17.70 20.10
C ILE A 17 -23.63 -18.91 20.08
N VAL A 18 -24.12 -20.11 20.33
CA VAL A 18 -23.30 -21.34 20.30
C VAL A 18 -22.68 -21.56 18.92
N LEU A 19 -23.46 -21.38 17.85
CA LEU A 19 -22.96 -21.51 16.48
C LEU A 19 -21.89 -20.45 16.15
N LEU A 20 -22.05 -19.21 16.62
CA LEU A 20 -21.04 -18.16 16.46
C LEU A 20 -19.75 -18.51 17.21
N ILE A 21 -19.84 -19.01 18.45
CA ILE A 21 -18.67 -19.43 19.22
C ILE A 21 -17.95 -20.59 18.51
N ILE A 22 -18.68 -21.61 18.06
CA ILE A 22 -18.12 -22.72 17.28
C ILE A 22 -17.43 -22.20 16.01
N GLY A 23 -18.08 -21.29 15.29
CA GLY A 23 -17.54 -20.66 14.10
C GLY A 23 -16.20 -19.95 14.36
N VAL A 24 -16.14 -19.15 15.42
CA VAL A 24 -14.90 -18.46 15.84
C VAL A 24 -13.80 -19.45 16.23
N ILE A 25 -14.11 -20.45 17.04
CA ILE A 25 -13.15 -21.49 17.45
C ILE A 25 -12.61 -22.23 16.22
N THR A 26 -13.48 -22.61 15.29
CA THR A 26 -13.08 -23.29 14.04
C THR A 26 -12.17 -22.38 13.20
N LEU A 27 -12.54 -21.12 13.05
CA LEU A 27 -11.76 -20.12 12.30
C LEU A 27 -10.33 -20.02 12.87
N VAL A 28 -10.22 -19.82 14.19
CA VAL A 28 -8.94 -19.71 14.89
C VAL A 28 -8.12 -21.01 14.77
N SER A 29 -8.77 -22.17 14.95
CA SER A 29 -8.09 -23.47 14.91
C SER A 29 -7.55 -23.82 13.52
N LEU A 30 -8.18 -23.30 12.46
CA LEU A 30 -7.75 -23.50 11.07
C LEU A 30 -6.87 -22.37 10.54
N ASN A 31 -6.42 -21.45 11.40
CA ASN A 31 -5.74 -20.20 10.99
C ASN A 31 -6.49 -19.45 9.90
N GLY A 32 -7.81 -19.50 9.93
CA GLY A 32 -8.66 -18.77 9.01
C GLY A 32 -8.75 -17.28 9.37
N SER A 33 -9.03 -16.45 8.39
CA SER A 33 -9.37 -15.04 8.57
C SER A 33 -10.80 -14.78 8.11
N PHE A 34 -11.43 -13.77 8.70
CA PHE A 34 -12.70 -13.25 8.21
C PHE A 34 -12.39 -11.95 7.44
N GLU A 35 -12.64 -11.96 6.14
CA GLU A 35 -12.44 -10.79 5.29
C GLU A 35 -13.80 -10.20 4.92
N TYR A 36 -13.96 -8.90 5.17
CA TYR A 36 -15.12 -8.13 4.76
C TYR A 36 -14.72 -7.20 3.63
N GLY A 37 -15.36 -7.30 2.49
CA GLY A 37 -15.06 -6.46 1.33
C GLY A 37 -15.34 -7.15 0.01
N ASN A 38 -14.42 -7.04 -0.94
CA ASN A 38 -14.51 -7.65 -2.25
C ASN A 38 -14.66 -9.18 -2.11
N ASN A 39 -15.70 -9.75 -2.72
CA ASN A 39 -16.01 -11.18 -2.58
C ASN A 39 -14.84 -12.07 -3.06
N PRO A 40 -14.14 -12.79 -2.15
CA PRO A 40 -12.99 -13.62 -2.50
C PRO A 40 -13.34 -14.81 -3.41
N LEU A 41 -14.61 -15.20 -3.48
CA LEU A 41 -15.06 -16.29 -4.34
C LEU A 41 -15.22 -15.88 -5.81
N ASN A 42 -15.22 -14.59 -6.10
CA ASN A 42 -15.32 -14.05 -7.45
C ASN A 42 -13.95 -13.67 -8.00
N ILE A 43 -13.04 -14.66 -8.13
CA ILE A 43 -11.80 -14.46 -8.85
C ILE A 43 -12.13 -14.32 -10.33
N ASN A 44 -12.31 -13.09 -10.76
CA ASN A 44 -12.42 -12.76 -12.16
C ASN A 44 -11.06 -12.25 -12.63
N LEU A 45 -10.41 -13.03 -13.51
CA LEU A 45 -9.13 -12.68 -14.13
C LEU A 45 -9.34 -12.19 -15.57
N GLU A 46 -10.58 -12.03 -16.01
CA GLU A 46 -10.88 -11.47 -17.33
C GLU A 46 -10.40 -10.03 -17.41
N ASN A 47 -9.59 -9.73 -18.40
CA ASN A 47 -8.95 -8.42 -18.61
C ASN A 47 -8.07 -7.97 -17.43
N GLU A 48 -7.54 -8.90 -16.62
CA GLU A 48 -6.63 -8.58 -15.52
C GLU A 48 -5.27 -8.12 -16.06
N GLY A 49 -4.77 -7.02 -15.54
CA GLY A 49 -3.52 -6.40 -15.95
C GLY A 49 -3.62 -4.87 -16.05
N PRO A 50 -2.60 -4.22 -16.65
CA PRO A 50 -1.42 -4.83 -17.30
C PRO A 50 -0.40 -5.37 -16.29
N TYR A 51 0.31 -6.43 -16.68
CA TYR A 51 1.52 -6.90 -16.04
C TYR A 51 2.71 -6.61 -16.98
N VAL A 52 3.60 -5.76 -16.53
CA VAL A 52 4.67 -5.20 -17.38
C VAL A 52 6.02 -5.65 -16.87
N PHE A 53 6.82 -6.27 -17.76
CA PHE A 53 8.12 -6.80 -17.43
C PHE A 53 9.19 -6.33 -18.43
N TYR A 54 10.39 -6.07 -17.92
CA TYR A 54 11.57 -5.85 -18.73
C TYR A 54 12.09 -7.20 -19.22
N GLU A 55 12.16 -7.36 -20.54
CA GLU A 55 12.71 -8.58 -21.16
C GLU A 55 14.18 -8.43 -21.44
N THR A 56 14.59 -7.23 -21.88
CA THR A 56 15.98 -6.85 -22.11
C THR A 56 16.22 -5.44 -21.59
N ASP A 57 17.43 -4.93 -21.74
CA ASP A 57 17.76 -3.53 -21.45
C ASP A 57 17.07 -2.53 -22.40
N SER A 58 16.46 -3.01 -23.48
CA SER A 58 15.85 -2.19 -24.54
C SER A 58 14.36 -2.45 -24.76
N THR A 59 13.79 -3.52 -24.21
CA THR A 59 12.39 -3.92 -24.47
C THR A 59 11.63 -4.26 -23.20
N ILE A 60 10.33 -3.97 -23.23
CA ILE A 60 9.37 -4.35 -22.19
C ILE A 60 8.18 -5.07 -22.81
N ASN A 61 7.66 -6.06 -22.08
CA ASN A 61 6.45 -6.78 -22.42
C ASN A 61 5.28 -6.29 -21.56
N VAL A 62 4.18 -5.92 -22.20
CA VAL A 62 2.91 -5.58 -21.58
C VAL A 62 1.96 -6.75 -21.75
N ASN A 63 1.51 -7.34 -20.64
CA ASN A 63 0.72 -8.56 -20.63
C ASN A 63 -0.65 -8.30 -20.01
N PHE A 64 -1.71 -8.80 -20.66
CA PHE A 64 -3.05 -8.88 -20.11
C PHE A 64 -3.51 -10.33 -20.07
N ILE A 65 -4.19 -10.73 -19.01
CA ILE A 65 -4.86 -12.02 -18.94
C ILE A 65 -6.24 -11.85 -19.59
N LYS A 66 -6.53 -12.68 -20.58
CA LYS A 66 -7.78 -12.72 -21.31
C LYS A 66 -8.44 -14.09 -21.17
N GLY A 67 -9.70 -14.18 -21.59
CA GLY A 67 -10.48 -15.42 -21.49
C GLY A 67 -11.27 -15.51 -20.18
N ASN A 68 -11.75 -16.69 -19.86
CA ASN A 68 -12.61 -16.95 -18.71
C ASN A 68 -12.39 -18.37 -18.18
N LYS A 69 -13.06 -18.73 -17.08
CA LYS A 69 -12.92 -20.06 -16.46
C LYS A 69 -13.44 -21.21 -17.31
N THR A 70 -14.39 -20.96 -18.22
CA THR A 70 -15.00 -22.00 -19.05
C THR A 70 -14.15 -22.36 -20.24
N ASP A 71 -13.62 -21.34 -20.93
CA ASP A 71 -12.88 -21.50 -22.18
C ASP A 71 -11.35 -21.49 -21.96
N GLY A 72 -10.94 -21.22 -20.71
CA GLY A 72 -9.54 -21.08 -20.33
C GLY A 72 -9.04 -19.64 -20.40
N PHE A 73 -7.87 -19.41 -19.77
CA PHE A 73 -7.18 -18.14 -19.78
C PHE A 73 -5.99 -18.18 -20.73
N TYR A 74 -5.69 -17.06 -21.38
CA TYR A 74 -4.53 -16.87 -22.24
C TYR A 74 -3.93 -15.50 -22.04
N LEU A 75 -2.68 -15.30 -22.50
CA LEU A 75 -1.98 -14.02 -22.45
C LEU A 75 -2.17 -13.26 -23.78
N ASP A 76 -2.62 -12.02 -23.66
CA ASP A 76 -2.51 -11.01 -24.69
C ASP A 76 -1.25 -10.20 -24.38
N GLN A 77 -0.17 -10.48 -25.11
CA GLN A 77 1.16 -9.94 -24.86
C GLN A 77 1.62 -9.09 -26.03
N LYS A 78 2.23 -7.94 -25.71
CA LYS A 78 2.83 -7.07 -26.71
C LYS A 78 4.16 -6.51 -26.23
N GLU A 79 5.17 -6.57 -27.09
CA GLU A 79 6.49 -6.02 -26.85
C GLU A 79 6.58 -4.57 -27.35
N TYR A 80 7.30 -3.74 -26.61
CA TYR A 80 7.57 -2.34 -26.93
C TYR A 80 9.02 -1.98 -26.63
N ALA A 81 9.54 -0.96 -27.29
CA ALA A 81 10.82 -0.39 -26.94
C ALA A 81 10.74 0.36 -25.61
N ILE A 82 11.77 0.28 -24.78
CA ILE A 82 11.81 0.87 -23.44
C ILE A 82 11.61 2.39 -23.42
N ASN A 83 11.97 3.07 -24.53
CA ASN A 83 11.88 4.52 -24.66
C ASN A 83 10.51 5.00 -25.15
N GLU A 84 9.60 4.11 -25.48
CA GLU A 84 8.27 4.46 -25.95
C GLU A 84 7.39 4.91 -24.77
N GLU A 85 6.54 5.91 -25.01
CA GLU A 85 5.38 6.19 -24.18
C GLU A 85 4.23 5.32 -24.62
N ILE A 86 3.85 4.33 -23.78
CA ILE A 86 2.90 3.29 -24.16
C ILE A 86 1.53 3.59 -23.55
N PRO A 87 0.54 4.05 -24.35
CA PRO A 87 -0.84 4.18 -23.87
C PRO A 87 -1.37 2.80 -23.47
N THR A 88 -1.94 2.72 -22.29
CA THR A 88 -2.50 1.48 -21.74
C THR A 88 -3.70 1.76 -20.84
N SER A 89 -4.33 0.72 -20.33
CA SER A 89 -5.49 0.85 -19.43
C SER A 89 -5.49 -0.25 -18.39
N CYS A 90 -6.20 -0.01 -17.29
CA CYS A 90 -6.45 -1.01 -16.28
C CYS A 90 -7.96 -1.17 -16.08
N TYR A 91 -8.42 -2.41 -16.14
CA TYR A 91 -9.83 -2.77 -15.97
C TYR A 91 -10.12 -3.15 -14.52
N PHE A 92 -11.26 -2.71 -14.01
CA PHE A 92 -11.75 -3.09 -12.69
C PHE A 92 -13.04 -3.90 -12.81
N PRO A 93 -13.01 -5.20 -12.49
CA PRO A 93 -14.11 -6.11 -12.80
C PRO A 93 -15.36 -5.94 -11.94
N LEU A 94 -15.27 -5.31 -10.75
CA LEU A 94 -16.44 -5.20 -9.85
C LEU A 94 -17.52 -4.26 -10.37
N ASP A 95 -17.15 -3.22 -11.11
CA ASP A 95 -18.11 -2.27 -11.69
C ASP A 95 -17.87 -2.05 -13.20
N SER A 96 -17.03 -2.89 -13.80
CA SER A 96 -16.68 -2.84 -15.22
C SER A 96 -16.08 -1.50 -15.67
N SER A 97 -15.50 -0.74 -14.74
CA SER A 97 -14.82 0.51 -15.06
C SER A 97 -13.42 0.28 -15.60
N THR A 98 -12.92 1.25 -16.36
CA THR A 98 -11.57 1.24 -16.91
C THR A 98 -10.97 2.63 -16.77
N PHE A 99 -9.70 2.72 -16.42
CA PHE A 99 -8.95 3.96 -16.46
C PHE A 99 -7.73 3.83 -17.38
N ASN A 100 -7.41 4.93 -18.07
CA ASN A 100 -6.31 5.00 -19.01
C ASN A 100 -5.11 5.72 -18.39
N PHE A 101 -3.92 5.33 -18.78
CA PHE A 101 -2.66 5.96 -18.40
C PHE A 101 -1.57 5.66 -19.44
N THR A 102 -0.40 6.25 -19.24
CA THR A 102 0.74 6.04 -20.15
C THR A 102 1.91 5.46 -19.38
N LEU A 103 2.45 4.33 -19.83
CA LEU A 103 3.68 3.78 -19.26
C LEU A 103 4.87 4.59 -19.71
N LYS A 104 5.74 4.94 -18.77
CA LYS A 104 7.02 5.64 -18.97
C LYS A 104 8.08 4.95 -18.14
N SER A 105 9.09 4.40 -18.76
CA SER A 105 10.09 3.55 -18.10
C SER A 105 11.11 4.32 -17.26
N ASN A 106 11.13 5.66 -17.34
CA ASN A 106 12.04 6.49 -16.57
C ASN A 106 11.43 6.85 -15.21
N PHE A 107 11.93 6.21 -14.16
CA PHE A 107 11.54 6.53 -12.79
C PHE A 107 12.55 7.52 -12.20
N THR A 108 12.03 8.59 -11.61
CA THR A 108 12.82 9.55 -10.84
C THR A 108 12.56 9.33 -9.36
N ILE A 109 13.60 9.41 -8.53
CA ILE A 109 13.44 9.47 -7.08
C ILE A 109 12.76 10.79 -6.76
N PRO A 110 11.62 10.79 -6.05
CA PRO A 110 10.93 12.02 -5.67
C PRO A 110 11.74 12.80 -4.62
N ASN A 111 11.51 14.10 -4.53
CA ASN A 111 11.99 14.88 -3.40
C ASN A 111 11.43 14.30 -2.10
N ASP A 112 12.12 14.47 -1.02
CA ASP A 112 11.71 14.03 0.32
C ASP A 112 11.27 15.19 1.23
N THR A 113 11.43 16.43 0.76
CA THR A 113 11.11 17.65 1.53
C THR A 113 10.40 18.67 0.64
N TYR A 114 9.28 19.18 1.14
CA TYR A 114 8.42 20.17 0.49
C TYR A 114 8.03 21.26 1.50
N SER A 115 8.05 22.53 1.04
CA SER A 115 7.76 23.70 1.88
C SER A 115 7.07 24.76 1.06
N ASP A 116 5.83 24.50 0.64
CA ASP A 116 5.04 25.34 -0.26
C ASP A 116 3.69 25.79 0.32
N ASN A 117 3.29 25.21 1.47
CA ASN A 117 2.02 25.46 2.16
C ASN A 117 0.76 25.09 1.34
N GLU A 118 0.91 24.26 0.30
CA GLU A 118 -0.23 23.72 -0.44
C GLU A 118 -1.04 22.72 0.42
N PRO A 119 -2.32 22.50 0.12
CA PRO A 119 -3.17 21.62 0.91
C PRO A 119 -2.70 20.16 0.86
N ILE A 120 -2.82 19.46 1.99
CA ILE A 120 -2.45 18.05 2.12
C ILE A 120 -3.69 17.22 2.40
N LEU A 121 -3.88 16.12 1.64
CA LEU A 121 -4.78 15.03 1.99
C LEU A 121 -3.95 13.77 2.21
N ALA A 122 -4.03 13.18 3.40
CA ALA A 122 -3.33 11.93 3.72
C ALA A 122 -4.31 10.75 3.87
N ILE A 123 -3.90 9.58 3.38
CA ILE A 123 -4.60 8.30 3.53
C ILE A 123 -3.58 7.17 3.63
N SER A 124 -3.85 6.15 4.42
CA SER A 124 -3.00 4.96 4.55
C SER A 124 -3.80 3.66 4.46
N ASP A 125 -3.08 2.54 4.40
CA ASP A 125 -3.64 1.18 4.55
C ASP A 125 -4.83 0.91 3.60
N ILE A 126 -4.64 1.20 2.31
CA ILE A 126 -5.65 0.99 1.25
C ILE A 126 -5.88 -0.50 1.01
N GLU A 127 -4.86 -1.34 1.21
CA GLU A 127 -4.92 -2.81 1.22
C GLU A 127 -5.70 -3.38 0.03
N SER A 128 -5.34 -2.94 -1.17
CA SER A 128 -5.97 -3.35 -2.43
C SER A 128 -7.45 -2.95 -2.58
N GLY A 129 -7.96 -2.04 -1.77
CA GLY A 129 -9.32 -1.55 -1.78
C GLY A 129 -9.58 -0.49 -2.86
N TYR A 130 -9.39 -0.80 -4.15
CA TYR A 130 -9.47 0.17 -5.25
C TYR A 130 -10.77 0.97 -5.27
N LYS A 131 -11.93 0.32 -5.13
CA LYS A 131 -13.22 1.02 -5.18
C LYS A 131 -13.34 2.06 -4.07
N THR A 132 -13.03 1.67 -2.84
CA THR A 132 -13.10 2.57 -1.68
C THR A 132 -12.12 3.73 -1.82
N PHE A 133 -10.90 3.46 -2.26
CA PHE A 133 -9.88 4.46 -2.51
C PHE A 133 -10.32 5.47 -3.57
N ARG A 134 -10.76 4.99 -4.74
CA ARG A 134 -11.28 5.82 -5.83
C ARG A 134 -12.45 6.70 -5.37
N ASP A 135 -13.46 6.09 -4.75
CA ASP A 135 -14.67 6.78 -4.31
C ASP A 135 -14.36 7.82 -3.22
N PHE A 136 -13.40 7.53 -2.32
CA PHE A 136 -12.90 8.49 -1.34
C PHE A 136 -12.24 9.70 -2.01
N LEU A 137 -11.38 9.50 -3.01
CA LEU A 137 -10.73 10.59 -3.72
C LEU A 137 -11.71 11.47 -4.51
N ILE A 138 -12.77 10.88 -5.08
CA ILE A 138 -13.85 11.62 -5.75
C ILE A 138 -14.61 12.47 -4.71
N ASN A 139 -15.02 11.87 -3.59
CA ASN A 139 -15.75 12.58 -2.54
C ASN A 139 -14.93 13.70 -1.88
N SER A 140 -13.62 13.50 -1.76
CA SER A 140 -12.66 14.50 -1.24
C SER A 140 -12.24 15.53 -2.28
N LYS A 141 -12.75 15.45 -3.52
CA LYS A 141 -12.45 16.37 -4.63
C LYS A 141 -10.97 16.41 -5.02
N VAL A 142 -10.24 15.33 -4.76
CA VAL A 142 -8.87 15.15 -5.26
C VAL A 142 -8.90 14.83 -6.74
N ILE A 143 -9.93 14.07 -7.16
CA ILE A 143 -10.22 13.76 -8.56
C ILE A 143 -11.69 14.02 -8.88
N ASP A 144 -12.00 14.20 -10.15
CA ASP A 144 -13.38 14.25 -10.65
C ASP A 144 -13.95 12.83 -10.92
N ILE A 145 -15.22 12.78 -11.34
CA ILE A 145 -15.90 11.52 -11.69
C ILE A 145 -15.28 10.82 -12.90
N ASN A 146 -14.54 11.53 -13.74
CA ASN A 146 -13.80 10.98 -14.88
C ASN A 146 -12.37 10.56 -14.48
N LEU A 147 -12.06 10.57 -13.20
CA LEU A 147 -10.76 10.22 -12.60
C LEU A 147 -9.63 11.17 -13.01
N ASN A 148 -9.93 12.41 -13.35
CA ASN A 148 -8.94 13.45 -13.60
C ASN A 148 -8.56 14.13 -12.29
N TRP A 149 -7.29 14.50 -12.15
CA TRP A 149 -6.80 15.26 -11.01
C TRP A 149 -7.46 16.63 -10.92
N THR A 150 -7.97 17.02 -9.76
CA THR A 150 -8.63 18.30 -9.50
C THR A 150 -8.12 19.00 -8.24
N PHE A 151 -7.09 18.44 -7.60
CA PHE A 151 -6.54 18.98 -6.35
C PHE A 151 -5.47 20.07 -6.58
N GLY A 152 -5.31 20.52 -7.82
CA GLY A 152 -4.39 21.60 -8.18
C GLY A 152 -2.95 21.25 -7.80
N LYS A 153 -2.29 22.15 -7.04
CA LYS A 153 -0.93 21.96 -6.53
C LYS A 153 -0.84 21.16 -5.23
N GLY A 154 -1.98 20.68 -4.71
CA GLY A 154 -2.05 19.96 -3.45
C GLY A 154 -1.24 18.67 -3.42
N HIS A 155 -1.03 18.18 -2.21
CA HIS A 155 -0.30 16.95 -1.88
C HIS A 155 -1.28 15.84 -1.48
N LEU A 156 -1.41 14.80 -2.31
CA LEU A 156 -2.03 13.55 -1.90
C LEU A 156 -0.94 12.65 -1.31
N VAL A 157 -0.98 12.44 0.00
CA VAL A 157 0.03 11.63 0.69
C VAL A 157 -0.55 10.26 1.01
N LEU A 158 -0.01 9.25 0.34
CA LEU A 158 -0.36 7.86 0.51
C LEU A 158 0.65 7.23 1.47
N VAL A 159 0.21 6.92 2.69
CA VAL A 159 1.10 6.60 3.82
C VAL A 159 1.30 5.08 3.99
N GLY A 160 1.55 4.38 2.87
CA GLY A 160 1.91 2.95 2.87
C GLY A 160 0.74 1.98 2.89
N ASP A 161 1.08 0.70 2.69
CA ASP A 161 0.20 -0.47 2.68
C ASP A 161 -0.94 -0.37 1.65
N PHE A 162 -0.56 -0.28 0.38
CA PHE A 162 -1.49 -0.24 -0.76
C PHE A 162 -1.81 -1.63 -1.27
N MET A 163 -0.95 -2.58 -0.99
CA MET A 163 -0.94 -3.96 -1.47
C MET A 163 -1.52 -4.92 -0.44
N ASP A 164 -1.67 -6.17 -0.88
CA ASP A 164 -2.08 -7.31 -0.06
C ASP A 164 -3.55 -7.29 0.41
N ARG A 165 -3.96 -8.35 1.12
CA ARG A 165 -5.28 -8.60 1.69
C ARG A 165 -6.40 -8.62 0.67
N GLY A 166 -6.65 -7.52 -0.03
CA GLY A 166 -7.70 -7.42 -1.04
C GLY A 166 -7.29 -7.92 -2.44
N PHE A 167 -8.24 -7.90 -3.37
CA PHE A 167 -8.12 -8.52 -4.70
C PHE A 167 -7.73 -7.55 -5.82
N SER A 168 -7.58 -6.27 -5.52
CA SER A 168 -7.40 -5.23 -6.54
C SER A 168 -6.05 -4.52 -6.44
N THR A 169 -4.98 -5.22 -6.00
CA THR A 169 -3.62 -4.66 -5.93
C THR A 169 -3.19 -4.06 -7.27
N THR A 170 -3.41 -4.78 -8.37
CA THR A 170 -3.07 -4.31 -9.73
C THR A 170 -3.72 -2.97 -10.03
N GLN A 171 -5.03 -2.86 -9.75
CA GLN A 171 -5.80 -1.65 -9.98
C GLN A 171 -5.35 -0.49 -9.10
N VAL A 172 -5.08 -0.75 -7.82
CA VAL A 172 -4.60 0.28 -6.87
C VAL A 172 -3.25 0.83 -7.32
N LEU A 173 -2.27 -0.03 -7.61
CA LEU A 173 -0.93 0.41 -7.98
C LEU A 173 -0.92 1.21 -9.29
N TRP A 174 -1.63 0.74 -10.33
CA TRP A 174 -1.72 1.48 -11.59
C TRP A 174 -2.51 2.77 -11.47
N PHE A 175 -3.49 2.82 -10.57
CA PHE A 175 -4.22 4.04 -10.31
C PHE A 175 -3.34 5.09 -9.62
N ILE A 176 -2.56 4.69 -8.63
CA ILE A 176 -1.58 5.59 -7.99
C ILE A 176 -0.56 6.08 -9.03
N TYR A 177 -0.04 5.19 -9.87
CA TYR A 177 0.88 5.53 -10.94
C TYR A 177 0.29 6.56 -11.93
N LYS A 178 -0.99 6.39 -12.31
CA LYS A 178 -1.73 7.37 -13.11
C LYS A 178 -1.83 8.73 -12.40
N LEU A 179 -2.23 8.70 -11.12
CA LEU A 179 -2.43 9.93 -10.35
C LEU A 179 -1.13 10.73 -10.18
N GLU A 180 0.02 10.06 -10.00
CA GLU A 180 1.33 10.75 -9.99
C GLU A 180 1.57 11.55 -11.28
N GLN A 181 1.25 10.97 -12.43
CA GLN A 181 1.41 11.65 -13.71
C GLN A 181 0.45 12.83 -13.88
N ASP A 182 -0.80 12.64 -13.47
CA ASP A 182 -1.83 13.66 -13.64
C ASP A 182 -1.65 14.84 -12.68
N ALA A 183 -1.27 14.57 -11.43
CA ALA A 183 -0.91 15.60 -10.45
C ALA A 183 0.26 16.47 -10.96
N LYS A 184 1.33 15.83 -11.43
CA LYS A 184 2.53 16.50 -11.93
C LYS A 184 2.23 17.45 -13.10
N LYS A 185 1.27 17.13 -13.98
CA LYS A 185 0.85 18.03 -15.09
C LYS A 185 0.23 19.35 -14.59
N GLN A 186 -0.31 19.36 -13.37
CA GLN A 186 -0.96 20.52 -12.76
C GLN A 186 -0.09 21.16 -11.63
N GLY A 187 1.14 20.66 -11.44
CA GLY A 187 2.05 21.11 -10.39
C GLY A 187 1.72 20.57 -9.00
N GLY A 188 0.81 19.58 -8.89
CA GLY A 188 0.50 18.86 -7.68
C GLY A 188 1.40 17.64 -7.49
N ASN A 189 1.27 16.99 -6.33
CA ASN A 189 2.10 15.85 -5.96
C ASN A 189 1.26 14.69 -5.41
N VAL A 190 1.64 13.47 -5.81
CA VAL A 190 1.20 12.24 -5.17
C VAL A 190 2.43 11.59 -4.54
N HIS A 191 2.40 11.45 -3.23
CA HIS A 191 3.49 10.89 -2.44
C HIS A 191 3.18 9.43 -2.13
N PHE A 192 4.05 8.54 -2.57
CA PHE A 192 3.96 7.11 -2.31
C PHE A 192 4.97 6.75 -1.22
N ILE A 193 4.53 6.69 0.02
CA ILE A 193 5.37 6.26 1.15
C ILE A 193 5.35 4.73 1.23
N ILE A 194 6.53 4.11 1.27
CA ILE A 194 6.65 2.65 1.34
C ILE A 194 6.22 2.13 2.71
N GLY A 195 5.18 1.30 2.71
CA GLY A 195 4.74 0.53 3.87
C GLY A 195 5.41 -0.85 3.97
N ASN A 196 5.07 -1.58 5.01
CA ASN A 196 5.66 -2.91 5.22
C ASN A 196 5.09 -3.97 4.26
N HIS A 197 3.88 -3.79 3.73
CA HIS A 197 3.33 -4.69 2.72
C HIS A 197 4.01 -4.52 1.37
N GLU A 198 4.39 -3.31 0.98
CA GLU A 198 5.26 -3.10 -0.19
C GLU A 198 6.61 -3.77 0.01
N LEU A 199 7.25 -3.62 1.19
CA LEU A 199 8.51 -4.28 1.52
C LEU A 199 8.38 -5.82 1.48
N TYR A 200 7.29 -6.39 1.97
CA TYR A 200 7.06 -7.83 1.89
C TYR A 200 7.05 -8.32 0.44
N ASN A 201 6.31 -7.66 -0.43
CA ASN A 201 6.23 -8.03 -1.84
C ASN A 201 7.56 -7.85 -2.57
N LEU A 202 8.30 -6.74 -2.33
CA LEU A 202 9.63 -6.51 -2.88
C LEU A 202 10.67 -7.55 -2.40
N GLN A 203 10.48 -8.11 -1.20
CA GLN A 203 11.31 -9.18 -0.63
C GLN A 203 10.85 -10.59 -1.02
N GLY A 204 9.83 -10.72 -1.86
CA GLY A 204 9.27 -12.01 -2.25
C GLY A 204 8.45 -12.71 -1.15
N LYS A 205 7.98 -11.98 -0.15
CA LYS A 205 7.14 -12.48 0.95
C LYS A 205 5.66 -12.15 0.66
N TYR A 206 4.96 -13.06 0.04
CA TYR A 206 3.58 -12.87 -0.45
C TYR A 206 2.51 -13.58 0.40
N LYS A 207 2.80 -13.91 1.67
CA LYS A 207 1.84 -14.62 2.56
C LYS A 207 0.54 -13.83 2.77
N SER A 208 0.61 -12.50 2.74
CA SER A 208 -0.55 -11.61 2.92
C SER A 208 -1.25 -11.26 1.60
N ALA A 209 -0.67 -11.60 0.46
CA ALA A 209 -1.27 -11.35 -0.84
C ALA A 209 -2.51 -12.21 -1.07
N ALA A 210 -3.52 -11.64 -1.73
CA ALA A 210 -4.69 -12.41 -2.15
C ALA A 210 -4.28 -13.57 -3.06
N TYR A 211 -4.87 -14.73 -2.85
CA TYR A 211 -4.45 -15.93 -3.55
C TYR A 211 -4.66 -15.89 -5.07
N LYS A 212 -5.50 -14.96 -5.59
CA LYS A 212 -5.67 -14.73 -7.02
C LYS A 212 -4.34 -14.45 -7.72
N TYR A 213 -3.38 -13.79 -7.03
CA TYR A 213 -2.08 -13.43 -7.59
C TYR A 213 -1.15 -14.63 -7.79
N ASN A 214 -1.41 -15.74 -7.10
CA ASN A 214 -0.79 -17.02 -7.44
C ASN A 214 -1.30 -17.54 -8.80
N GLY A 215 -2.63 -17.47 -9.02
CA GLY A 215 -3.21 -17.81 -10.33
C GLY A 215 -2.71 -16.89 -11.45
N VAL A 216 -2.64 -15.59 -11.21
CA VAL A 216 -2.06 -14.60 -12.12
C VAL A 216 -0.62 -14.99 -12.50
N ALA A 217 0.24 -15.21 -11.52
CA ALA A 217 1.64 -15.57 -11.75
C ALA A 217 1.74 -16.88 -12.55
N SER A 218 0.92 -17.87 -12.24
CA SER A 218 0.88 -19.14 -12.96
C SER A 218 0.51 -18.96 -14.45
N ILE A 219 -0.51 -18.14 -14.74
CA ILE A 219 -0.91 -17.84 -16.13
C ILE A 219 0.20 -17.08 -16.87
N LEU A 220 0.89 -16.17 -16.19
CA LEU A 220 2.06 -15.44 -16.72
C LEU A 220 3.31 -16.33 -16.92
N GLY A 221 3.28 -17.60 -16.49
CA GLY A 221 4.46 -18.47 -16.51
C GLY A 221 5.56 -18.03 -15.55
N LYS A 222 5.20 -17.35 -14.47
CA LYS A 222 6.10 -16.76 -13.47
C LYS A 222 5.80 -17.30 -12.07
N GLN A 223 6.73 -17.08 -11.15
CA GLN A 223 6.45 -17.25 -9.72
C GLN A 223 5.86 -15.95 -9.14
N GLN A 224 5.10 -16.04 -8.05
CA GLN A 224 4.41 -14.86 -7.51
C GLN A 224 5.37 -13.72 -7.12
N HIS A 225 6.57 -14.02 -6.63
CA HIS A 225 7.56 -13.00 -6.31
C HIS A 225 8.06 -12.19 -7.53
N ASN A 226 7.97 -12.77 -8.74
CA ASN A 226 8.37 -12.08 -9.96
C ASN A 226 7.40 -10.97 -10.37
N LEU A 227 6.22 -10.89 -9.76
CA LEU A 227 5.28 -9.80 -10.04
C LEU A 227 5.82 -8.43 -9.62
N TYR A 228 6.82 -8.40 -8.70
CA TYR A 228 7.41 -7.17 -8.14
C TYR A 228 8.94 -7.22 -8.02
N ASP A 229 9.61 -8.15 -8.70
CA ASP A 229 11.08 -8.24 -8.73
C ASP A 229 11.72 -7.10 -9.55
N GLU A 230 13.03 -7.18 -9.77
CA GLU A 230 13.79 -6.19 -10.54
C GLU A 230 13.43 -6.15 -12.03
N ASN A 231 12.78 -7.18 -12.55
CA ASN A 231 12.30 -7.23 -13.94
C ASN A 231 10.85 -6.74 -14.08
N ALA A 232 10.12 -6.58 -12.97
CA ALA A 232 8.79 -6.03 -12.98
C ALA A 232 8.81 -4.49 -13.00
N PHE A 233 8.02 -3.89 -13.90
CA PHE A 233 7.88 -2.43 -14.01
C PHE A 233 7.42 -1.81 -12.67
N LEU A 234 6.36 -2.34 -12.06
CA LEU A 234 5.88 -1.88 -10.76
C LEU A 234 6.90 -2.10 -9.65
N GLY A 235 7.70 -3.17 -9.72
CA GLY A 235 8.80 -3.41 -8.79
C GLY A 235 9.87 -2.33 -8.86
N ARG A 236 10.29 -1.94 -10.07
CA ARG A 236 11.25 -0.82 -10.26
C ARG A 236 10.65 0.51 -9.85
N TRP A 237 9.38 0.75 -10.20
CA TRP A 237 8.68 1.98 -9.80
C TRP A 237 8.59 2.11 -8.28
N MET A 238 8.19 1.08 -7.55
CA MET A 238 8.13 1.10 -6.09
C MET A 238 9.50 1.32 -5.44
N THR A 239 10.56 0.71 -5.98
CA THR A 239 11.91 0.89 -5.42
C THR A 239 12.50 2.29 -5.63
N SER A 240 11.87 3.14 -6.44
CA SER A 240 12.24 4.56 -6.53
C SER A 240 11.62 5.44 -5.44
N LYS A 241 10.69 4.92 -4.64
CA LYS A 241 9.90 5.68 -3.67
C LYS A 241 10.61 5.87 -2.33
N ASN A 242 10.10 6.79 -1.52
CA ASN A 242 10.61 7.10 -0.20
C ASN A 242 9.85 6.33 0.90
N THR A 243 10.46 6.18 2.06
CA THR A 243 9.82 5.71 3.30
C THR A 243 9.49 6.83 4.26
N LEU A 244 10.14 7.98 4.08
CA LEU A 244 10.03 9.15 4.96
C LEU A 244 10.02 10.41 4.11
N GLU A 245 9.02 11.26 4.30
CA GLU A 245 8.95 12.58 3.65
C GLU A 245 8.53 13.66 4.65
N LEU A 246 9.07 14.86 4.48
CA LEU A 246 8.70 16.05 5.24
C LEU A 246 7.93 17.01 4.33
N ILE A 247 6.64 17.23 4.62
CA ILE A 247 5.78 18.10 3.82
C ILE A 247 5.17 19.15 4.74
N ASN A 248 5.49 20.41 4.49
CA ASN A 248 4.98 21.53 5.28
C ASN A 248 5.13 21.29 6.80
N GLU A 249 6.35 20.92 7.22
CA GLU A 249 6.74 20.64 8.60
C GLU A 249 6.09 19.39 9.25
N HIS A 250 5.38 18.55 8.48
CA HIS A 250 4.84 17.28 8.95
C HIS A 250 5.61 16.12 8.30
N LEU A 251 6.09 15.19 9.13
CA LEU A 251 6.67 13.93 8.66
C LEU A 251 5.55 12.98 8.25
N PHE A 252 5.81 12.22 7.19
CA PHE A 252 4.96 11.12 6.76
C PHE A 252 5.80 9.85 6.70
N ALA A 253 5.39 8.85 7.47
CA ALA A 253 6.05 7.56 7.58
C ALA A 253 5.01 6.50 7.87
N HIS A 254 5.07 5.33 7.24
CA HIS A 254 4.04 4.31 7.45
C HIS A 254 3.95 3.83 8.89
N GLY A 255 5.06 3.42 9.51
CA GLY A 255 5.08 2.99 10.92
C GLY A 255 5.34 4.13 11.90
N GLY A 256 6.33 4.97 11.61
CA GLY A 256 6.69 6.11 12.45
C GLY A 256 8.18 6.23 12.73
N ILE A 257 8.53 7.09 13.68
CA ILE A 257 9.90 7.40 14.08
C ILE A 257 10.16 6.85 15.48
N HIS A 258 11.06 5.87 15.59
CA HIS A 258 11.48 5.36 16.90
C HIS A 258 12.35 6.41 17.63
N PRO A 259 12.23 6.60 18.95
CA PRO A 259 13.02 7.58 19.72
C PRO A 259 14.54 7.45 19.53
N ASP A 260 15.04 6.24 19.31
CA ASP A 260 16.47 5.99 19.11
C ASP A 260 17.06 6.74 17.88
N PHE A 261 16.23 7.21 16.94
CA PHE A 261 16.70 8.06 15.84
C PHE A 261 17.37 9.33 16.32
N ALA A 262 16.94 9.88 17.46
CA ALA A 262 17.56 11.06 18.07
C ALA A 262 19.04 10.87 18.49
N SER A 263 19.51 9.63 18.53
CA SER A 263 20.91 9.31 18.86
C SER A 263 21.85 9.34 17.65
N TYR A 264 21.29 9.60 16.44
CA TYR A 264 22.04 9.61 15.19
C TYR A 264 21.88 10.96 14.50
N ASP A 265 23.00 11.48 14.00
CA ASP A 265 22.99 12.64 13.09
C ASP A 265 22.74 12.12 11.66
N ILE A 266 21.47 12.09 11.25
CA ILE A 266 21.04 11.52 9.96
C ILE A 266 19.94 12.36 9.33
N THR A 267 20.03 12.58 8.04
CA THR A 267 19.07 13.32 7.23
C THR A 267 17.95 12.42 6.69
N ILE A 268 16.84 13.03 6.24
CA ILE A 268 15.74 12.31 5.58
C ILE A 268 16.23 11.60 4.32
N ASP A 269 17.08 12.26 3.52
CA ASP A 269 17.64 11.66 2.30
C ASP A 269 18.49 10.43 2.62
N GLU A 270 19.36 10.48 3.63
CA GLU A 270 20.16 9.32 4.05
C GLU A 270 19.28 8.16 4.55
N VAL A 271 18.21 8.45 5.32
CA VAL A 271 17.23 7.44 5.72
C VAL A 271 16.60 6.78 4.49
N ASN A 272 16.19 7.57 3.52
CA ASN A 272 15.58 7.07 2.29
C ASN A 272 16.59 6.29 1.42
N GLN A 273 17.83 6.73 1.31
CA GLN A 273 18.89 6.01 0.58
C GLN A 273 19.18 4.64 1.21
N ILE A 274 19.32 4.59 2.54
CA ILE A 274 19.53 3.33 3.27
C ILE A 274 18.35 2.37 3.02
N ASN A 275 17.12 2.86 3.10
CA ASN A 275 15.93 2.05 2.85
C ASN A 275 15.89 1.55 1.40
N ARG A 276 16.08 2.41 0.39
CA ARG A 276 16.11 2.02 -1.04
C ARG A 276 17.15 0.94 -1.32
N ASN A 277 18.34 1.03 -0.71
CA ASN A 277 19.40 0.02 -0.85
C ASN A 277 19.06 -1.33 -0.17
N ASN A 278 18.00 -1.37 0.67
CA ASN A 278 17.61 -2.54 1.45
C ASN A 278 16.18 -3.03 1.17
N TYR A 279 15.38 -2.38 0.35
CA TYR A 279 13.98 -2.76 0.09
C TYR A 279 13.79 -4.24 -0.27
N ARG A 280 14.71 -4.81 -1.03
CA ARG A 280 14.66 -6.21 -1.47
C ARG A 280 15.36 -7.18 -0.50
N LYS A 281 15.95 -6.68 0.58
CA LYS A 281 16.71 -7.50 1.54
C LYS A 281 15.86 -7.77 2.78
N ALA A 282 15.77 -9.04 3.17
CA ALA A 282 15.17 -9.39 4.46
C ALA A 282 16.00 -8.82 5.62
N PHE A 283 15.32 -8.25 6.61
CA PHE A 283 15.97 -7.80 7.83
C PHE A 283 16.41 -8.98 8.68
N PHE A 284 17.67 -8.95 9.13
CA PHE A 284 18.23 -9.87 10.11
C PHE A 284 18.92 -9.06 11.22
N PRO A 285 18.46 -9.17 12.48
CA PRO A 285 19.05 -8.43 13.59
C PRO A 285 20.51 -8.84 13.81
N LYS A 286 21.38 -7.84 14.06
CA LYS A 286 22.79 -8.05 14.39
C LYS A 286 23.01 -7.75 15.87
N PRO A 287 24.09 -8.33 16.52
CA PRO A 287 24.36 -8.10 17.94
C PRO A 287 24.60 -6.63 18.31
N LYS A 288 25.16 -5.84 17.39
CA LYS A 288 25.34 -4.40 17.55
C LYS A 288 24.38 -3.68 16.62
N GLU A 289 23.44 -2.94 17.19
CA GLU A 289 22.55 -2.08 16.42
C GLU A 289 23.34 -0.91 15.80
N THR A 290 23.17 -0.72 14.50
CA THR A 290 23.70 0.42 13.74
C THR A 290 22.52 1.25 13.27
N VAL A 291 22.78 2.46 12.76
CA VAL A 291 21.72 3.29 12.15
C VAL A 291 21.02 2.55 11.00
N GLU A 292 21.74 1.80 10.18
CA GLU A 292 21.15 0.97 9.13
C GLU A 292 20.22 -0.13 9.72
N GLN A 293 20.66 -0.75 10.82
CA GLN A 293 19.84 -1.76 11.54
C GLN A 293 18.59 -1.14 12.14
N LEU A 294 18.67 0.07 12.68
CA LEU A 294 17.51 0.80 13.20
C LEU A 294 16.52 1.11 12.07
N ILE A 295 17.00 1.72 10.98
CA ILE A 295 16.18 2.13 9.83
C ILE A 295 15.45 0.95 9.17
N THR A 296 16.14 -0.17 8.98
CA THR A 296 15.61 -1.35 8.27
C THR A 296 14.92 -2.36 9.19
N SER A 297 14.91 -2.12 10.49
CA SER A 297 14.35 -3.03 11.49
C SER A 297 12.87 -3.33 11.23
N SER A 298 12.49 -4.60 11.27
CA SER A 298 11.09 -5.02 11.21
C SER A 298 10.29 -4.73 12.50
N ARG A 299 10.88 -4.03 13.47
CA ARG A 299 10.23 -3.62 14.72
C ARG A 299 10.35 -2.13 15.01
N LYS A 300 11.55 -1.55 14.81
CA LYS A 300 11.86 -0.13 15.08
C LYS A 300 11.89 0.73 13.83
N GLY A 301 11.98 0.12 12.65
CA GLY A 301 12.17 0.81 11.38
C GLY A 301 10.95 1.62 10.95
N ILE A 302 11.19 2.57 10.05
CA ILE A 302 10.24 3.60 9.59
C ILE A 302 8.90 2.99 9.11
N SER A 303 8.94 1.86 8.41
CA SER A 303 7.72 1.20 7.90
C SER A 303 7.11 0.18 8.89
N TRP A 304 7.64 0.04 10.11
CA TRP A 304 7.24 -1.03 11.02
C TRP A 304 6.88 -0.59 12.43
N TYR A 305 7.33 0.61 12.84
CA TYR A 305 7.23 1.05 14.21
C TYR A 305 5.77 1.22 14.66
N ARG A 306 5.44 0.74 15.87
CA ARG A 306 4.09 0.81 16.45
C ARG A 306 4.07 1.44 17.86
N GLY A 307 5.19 1.99 18.33
CA GLY A 307 5.34 2.44 19.73
C GLY A 307 4.39 3.55 20.12
N TYR A 308 3.89 4.35 19.19
CA TYR A 308 2.92 5.42 19.48
C TYR A 308 1.59 4.92 20.08
N PHE A 309 1.29 3.64 19.91
CA PHE A 309 0.02 3.02 20.32
C PHE A 309 0.17 2.00 21.46
N ASN A 310 1.37 1.89 22.06
CA ASN A 310 1.68 0.89 23.07
C ASN A 310 1.74 1.45 24.50
N ASP A 311 1.36 2.69 24.75
CA ASP A 311 1.35 3.39 26.04
C ASP A 311 2.69 3.43 26.81
N ASP A 312 3.82 3.07 26.15
CA ASP A 312 5.15 2.99 26.76
C ASP A 312 6.07 4.17 26.39
N LEU A 313 5.57 5.15 25.60
CA LEU A 313 6.29 6.35 25.22
C LEU A 313 5.84 7.56 26.03
N SER A 314 6.82 8.36 26.47
CA SER A 314 6.57 9.70 26.98
C SER A 314 6.40 10.73 25.84
N GLN A 315 5.80 11.88 26.16
CA GLN A 315 5.74 13.03 25.25
C GLN A 315 7.15 13.41 24.76
N GLU A 316 8.13 13.42 25.68
CA GLU A 316 9.53 13.77 25.39
C GLU A 316 10.18 12.78 24.40
N ASP A 317 9.90 11.47 24.52
CA ASP A 317 10.45 10.47 23.60
C ASP A 317 9.94 10.69 22.16
N VAL A 318 8.65 10.97 22.01
CA VAL A 318 8.05 11.28 20.71
C VAL A 318 8.66 12.54 20.11
N GLU A 319 8.77 13.61 20.93
CA GLU A 319 9.34 14.88 20.48
C GLU A 319 10.80 14.76 20.08
N LYS A 320 11.62 13.99 20.80
CA LYS A 320 13.01 13.72 20.41
C LYS A 320 13.11 13.10 19.03
N GLY A 321 12.29 12.08 18.74
CA GLY A 321 12.29 11.41 17.43
C GLY A 321 11.89 12.35 16.28
N ILE A 322 10.86 13.18 16.50
CA ILE A 322 10.33 14.10 15.49
C ILE A 322 11.28 15.29 15.26
N ASN A 323 11.82 15.85 16.35
CA ASN A 323 12.69 17.03 16.28
C ASN A 323 14.01 16.75 15.56
N GLN A 324 14.48 15.49 15.53
CA GLN A 324 15.62 15.05 14.74
C GLN A 324 15.49 15.48 13.25
N PHE A 325 14.27 15.51 12.73
CA PHE A 325 13.97 15.87 11.35
C PHE A 325 13.35 17.27 11.20
N ASN A 326 13.45 18.13 12.21
CA ASN A 326 12.87 19.48 12.23
C ASN A 326 11.35 19.51 11.97
N ALA A 327 10.64 18.49 12.38
CA ALA A 327 9.21 18.36 12.13
C ALA A 327 8.36 18.80 13.34
N LYS A 328 7.16 19.27 13.06
CA LYS A 328 6.16 19.61 14.08
C LYS A 328 5.35 18.41 14.55
N ALA A 329 5.11 17.48 13.66
CA ALA A 329 4.32 16.26 13.90
C ALA A 329 4.68 15.16 12.89
N VAL A 330 4.22 13.94 13.16
CA VAL A 330 4.28 12.81 12.23
C VAL A 330 2.88 12.27 11.97
N VAL A 331 2.62 11.93 10.70
CA VAL A 331 1.41 11.25 10.23
C VAL A 331 1.76 9.81 9.89
N VAL A 332 1.03 8.86 10.47
CA VAL A 332 1.32 7.42 10.36
C VAL A 332 0.08 6.60 9.99
N GLY A 333 0.31 5.39 9.50
CA GLY A 333 -0.65 4.32 9.29
C GLY A 333 -0.32 3.09 10.13
N HIS A 334 -0.28 1.91 9.51
CA HIS A 334 0.27 0.66 10.03
C HIS A 334 -0.47 0.06 11.24
N THR A 335 -0.87 0.86 12.21
CA THR A 335 -1.51 0.40 13.44
C THR A 335 -2.99 0.73 13.40
N LEU A 336 -3.82 -0.31 13.35
CA LEU A 336 -5.27 -0.17 13.20
C LEU A 336 -5.87 0.74 14.27
N GLN A 337 -6.58 1.77 13.83
CA GLN A 337 -7.37 2.67 14.66
C GLN A 337 -8.79 2.77 14.09
N TRP A 338 -9.79 2.95 14.97
CA TRP A 338 -11.19 3.09 14.55
C TRP A 338 -11.50 4.45 13.92
N ASN A 339 -10.71 5.46 14.25
CA ASN A 339 -10.84 6.83 13.75
C ASN A 339 -9.46 7.45 13.61
N VAL A 340 -9.36 8.52 12.82
CA VAL A 340 -8.16 9.36 12.84
C VAL A 340 -7.96 9.90 14.25
N THR A 341 -6.81 9.58 14.83
CA THR A 341 -6.51 9.86 16.24
C THR A 341 -5.40 10.90 16.34
N LYS A 342 -5.52 11.79 17.31
CA LYS A 342 -4.50 12.78 17.63
C LYS A 342 -3.89 12.43 18.99
N LEU A 343 -2.61 12.03 19.01
CA LEU A 343 -1.87 11.62 20.19
C LEU A 343 -0.74 12.60 20.51
N PHE A 344 -0.19 12.49 21.71
CA PHE A 344 0.98 13.26 22.18
C PHE A 344 0.84 14.76 21.90
N ASN A 345 -0.26 15.36 22.40
CA ASN A 345 -0.58 16.78 22.19
C ASN A 345 -0.50 17.25 20.73
N GLY A 346 -0.82 16.35 19.77
CA GLY A 346 -0.81 16.64 18.35
C GLY A 346 0.55 16.45 17.67
N LYS A 347 1.41 15.66 18.26
CA LYS A 347 2.68 15.27 17.63
C LYS A 347 2.53 14.03 16.72
N VAL A 348 1.46 13.23 16.91
CA VAL A 348 1.17 12.04 16.11
C VAL A 348 -0.28 12.07 15.64
N PHE A 349 -0.49 11.77 14.36
CA PHE A 349 -1.78 11.65 13.71
C PHE A 349 -1.90 10.33 12.97
#